data_99ff98529b7f26a8985eeed7d58d1983
#
_entry.id   99ff98529b7f26a8985eeed7d58d1983
#
_cell.length_a   1.000
_cell.length_b   1.000
_cell.length_c   1.000
_cell.angle_alpha   90.00
_cell.angle_beta   90.00
_cell.angle_gamma   90.00
#
_symmetry.space_group_name_H-M   'P 1'
#
loop_
_entity.id
_entity.type
_entity.pdbx_description
1 polymer ?
#
loop_
_entity_poly.entity_id
_entity_poly.type
_entity_poly.pdbx_seq_one_letter_code
_entity_poly.pdbx_strand_id
1 'polypeptide(L)'
;MKYAFFFFYATGISIIFGSCRIRDKQLPDVSISNPAQVLFDNEIQEAQQLLKEGDLVLRNGNEFSSQLIKNFSKTDKTYSHGGLVFFENGYPLVYHILQGDQNPDEKLRRDSLKRFCNPRKNFGFAVYRYDLDSIQLARLKKTIHDWYIKGVRFDPLFSLETDDKMYCSEMIRKSLQIATDGSLVLKTTRPTKKEADYYTYYLKLPASYIVNMNFVAVDNLFLNPKCRMVKRYEFDPQQALTGGQKK
;
A
#
# COMPACT_ATOMS: atom_id res chain seq x y z
N MET A 1 -20.69 -93.58 -6.92
CA MET A 1 -19.77 -93.01 -7.91
C MET A 1 -18.85 -92.03 -7.17
N LYS A 2 -17.58 -92.41 -7.00
CA LYS A 2 -16.58 -91.66 -6.25
C LYS A 2 -15.59 -91.06 -7.25
N TYR A 3 -15.39 -89.80 -7.26
CA TYR A 3 -14.35 -89.18 -8.04
C TYR A 3 -13.25 -88.70 -7.07
N ALA A 4 -12.06 -89.16 -7.27
CA ALA A 4 -10.81 -88.87 -6.57
C ALA A 4 -10.22 -87.58 -7.19
N PHE A 5 -9.92 -86.57 -6.33
CA PHE A 5 -9.14 -85.41 -6.74
C PHE A 5 -7.64 -85.65 -6.43
N PHE A 6 -6.84 -85.54 -7.45
CA PHE A 6 -5.36 -85.55 -7.36
C PHE A 6 -4.87 -84.13 -7.05
N PHE A 7 -4.14 -83.97 -5.97
CA PHE A 7 -3.39 -82.76 -5.66
C PHE A 7 -2.03 -82.78 -6.28
N PHE A 8 -1.73 -81.88 -7.19
CA PHE A 8 -0.40 -81.55 -7.67
C PHE A 8 0.26 -80.53 -6.76
N TYR A 9 1.35 -80.85 -6.11
CA TYR A 9 2.21 -79.90 -5.41
C TYR A 9 3.18 -79.30 -6.43
N ALA A 10 3.05 -78.00 -6.71
CA ALA A 10 4.04 -77.27 -7.47
C ALA A 10 4.93 -76.49 -6.48
N THR A 11 6.18 -76.88 -6.38
CA THR A 11 7.19 -76.13 -5.61
C THR A 11 7.68 -74.96 -6.42
N GLY A 12 7.12 -73.79 -6.06
CA GLY A 12 7.54 -72.48 -6.63
C GLY A 12 8.81 -72.01 -5.94
N ILE A 13 9.90 -71.89 -6.67
CA ILE A 13 11.16 -71.25 -6.28
C ILE A 13 10.92 -69.74 -6.41
N SER A 14 10.74 -68.99 -5.27
CA SER A 14 10.66 -67.55 -5.23
C SER A 14 12.04 -66.92 -5.36
N ILE A 15 12.36 -66.39 -6.53
CA ILE A 15 13.55 -65.58 -6.75
C ILE A 15 13.24 -64.16 -6.21
N ILE A 16 13.83 -63.80 -5.06
CA ILE A 16 13.77 -62.48 -4.47
C ILE A 16 14.70 -61.55 -5.28
N PHE A 17 14.16 -60.80 -6.22
CA PHE A 17 14.83 -59.66 -6.80
C PHE A 17 14.88 -58.53 -5.77
N GLY A 18 16.01 -58.33 -5.11
CA GLY A 18 16.29 -57.18 -4.29
C GLY A 18 16.34 -55.93 -5.15
N SER A 19 15.20 -55.20 -5.26
CA SER A 19 15.18 -53.88 -5.82
C SER A 19 15.92 -52.92 -4.90
N CYS A 20 17.17 -52.62 -5.25
CA CYS A 20 17.91 -51.51 -4.65
C CYS A 20 17.20 -50.21 -5.03
N ARG A 21 16.26 -49.76 -4.20
CA ARG A 21 15.70 -48.38 -4.32
C ARG A 21 16.82 -47.41 -3.96
N ILE A 22 17.45 -46.85 -4.98
CA ILE A 22 18.23 -45.64 -4.84
C ILE A 22 17.21 -44.60 -4.32
N ARG A 23 17.28 -44.23 -3.03
CA ARG A 23 16.60 -43.05 -2.50
C ARG A 23 17.24 -41.86 -3.19
N ASP A 24 16.57 -41.32 -4.17
CA ASP A 24 16.84 -39.96 -4.61
C ASP A 24 16.79 -39.06 -3.36
N LYS A 25 17.97 -38.66 -2.90
CA LYS A 25 18.10 -37.55 -1.97
C LYS A 25 17.58 -36.35 -2.76
N GLN A 26 16.31 -36.00 -2.58
CA GLN A 26 15.82 -34.66 -2.95
C GLN A 26 16.77 -33.66 -2.27
N LEU A 27 17.64 -33.07 -3.08
CA LEU A 27 18.40 -31.90 -2.68
C LEU A 27 17.34 -30.89 -2.16
N PRO A 28 17.57 -30.21 -1.02
CA PRO A 28 16.67 -29.20 -0.55
C PRO A 28 16.46 -28.20 -1.68
N ASP A 29 15.22 -27.96 -2.02
CA ASP A 29 14.81 -26.96 -3.02
C ASP A 29 15.31 -25.61 -2.49
N VAL A 30 16.52 -25.24 -2.91
CA VAL A 30 17.06 -23.91 -2.63
C VAL A 30 16.22 -22.99 -3.49
N SER A 31 15.11 -22.52 -2.92
CA SER A 31 14.33 -21.47 -3.52
C SER A 31 15.26 -20.27 -3.67
N ILE A 32 15.80 -20.08 -4.87
CA ILE A 32 16.57 -18.88 -5.21
C ILE A 32 15.60 -17.73 -5.05
N SER A 33 15.67 -17.06 -3.91
CA SER A 33 14.88 -15.88 -3.64
C SER A 33 15.18 -14.87 -4.75
N ASN A 34 14.13 -14.38 -5.40
CA ASN A 34 14.26 -13.35 -6.45
C ASN A 34 15.05 -12.17 -5.87
N PRO A 35 16.22 -11.79 -6.44
CA PRO A 35 17.04 -10.69 -5.92
C PRO A 35 16.27 -9.40 -5.71
N ALA A 36 15.32 -9.09 -6.60
CA ALA A 36 14.45 -7.93 -6.48
C ALA A 36 13.54 -7.99 -5.24
N GLN A 37 13.05 -9.19 -4.91
CA GLN A 37 12.23 -9.38 -3.70
C GLN A 37 13.08 -9.22 -2.43
N VAL A 38 14.31 -9.72 -2.44
CA VAL A 38 15.25 -9.55 -1.31
C VAL A 38 15.59 -8.08 -1.10
N LEU A 39 15.88 -7.36 -2.18
CA LEU A 39 16.17 -5.92 -2.11
C LEU A 39 14.99 -5.16 -1.52
N PHE A 40 13.79 -5.40 -2.03
CA PHE A 40 12.56 -4.78 -1.51
C PHE A 40 12.33 -5.10 -0.02
N ASP A 41 12.52 -6.37 0.39
CA ASP A 41 12.34 -6.76 1.77
C ASP A 41 13.36 -6.09 2.70
N ASN A 42 14.60 -5.90 2.26
CA ASN A 42 15.62 -5.14 2.98
C ASN A 42 15.26 -3.65 3.09
N GLU A 43 14.77 -3.03 2.03
CA GLU A 43 14.33 -1.63 2.03
C GLU A 43 13.13 -1.41 2.97
N ILE A 44 12.17 -2.34 2.97
CA ILE A 44 11.04 -2.31 3.90
C ILE A 44 11.52 -2.48 5.35
N GLN A 45 12.44 -3.38 5.61
CA GLN A 45 13.00 -3.58 6.95
C GLN A 45 13.75 -2.34 7.43
N GLU A 46 14.57 -1.74 6.58
CA GLU A 46 15.26 -0.49 6.89
C GLU A 46 14.26 0.63 7.17
N ALA A 47 13.27 0.80 6.31
CA ALA A 47 12.24 1.81 6.50
C ALA A 47 11.49 1.62 7.83
N GLN A 48 11.12 0.38 8.18
CA GLN A 48 10.44 0.08 9.44
C GLN A 48 11.27 0.48 10.67
N GLN A 49 12.60 0.39 10.61
CA GLN A 49 13.49 0.82 11.69
C GLN A 49 13.56 2.35 11.84
N LEU A 50 13.33 3.09 10.75
CA LEU A 50 13.33 4.56 10.72
C LEU A 50 11.99 5.17 11.13
N LEU A 51 10.88 4.40 10.98
CA LEU A 51 9.54 4.89 11.23
C LEU A 51 9.31 5.29 12.69
N LYS A 52 8.51 6.34 12.86
CA LYS A 52 7.98 6.80 14.16
C LYS A 52 6.47 7.01 14.06
N GLU A 53 5.82 7.08 15.21
CA GLU A 53 4.40 7.45 15.31
C GLU A 53 4.14 8.77 14.57
N GLY A 54 3.09 8.83 13.77
CA GLY A 54 2.69 10.02 13.02
C GLY A 54 3.50 10.31 11.75
N ASP A 55 4.45 9.44 11.37
CA ASP A 55 5.15 9.60 10.10
C ASP A 55 4.19 9.54 8.93
N LEU A 56 4.44 10.40 7.94
CA LEU A 56 3.76 10.41 6.67
C LEU A 56 4.52 9.51 5.69
N VAL A 57 3.86 8.47 5.18
CA VAL A 57 4.39 7.65 4.10
C VAL A 57 3.67 8.02 2.80
N LEU A 58 4.46 8.39 1.80
CA LEU A 58 3.98 8.72 0.45
C LEU A 58 4.46 7.66 -0.53
N ARG A 59 3.59 7.24 -1.47
CA ARG A 59 3.95 6.29 -2.51
C ARG A 59 3.77 6.86 -3.91
N ASN A 60 4.69 6.47 -4.80
CA ASN A 60 4.67 6.78 -6.22
C ASN A 60 4.00 5.63 -6.98
N GLY A 61 2.67 5.63 -7.08
CA GLY A 61 1.92 4.59 -7.77
C GLY A 61 2.20 4.56 -9.28
N ASN A 62 2.17 3.36 -9.87
CA ASN A 62 2.40 3.10 -11.29
C ASN A 62 1.10 2.91 -12.09
N GLU A 63 -0.07 2.90 -11.43
CA GLU A 63 -1.37 2.76 -12.06
C GLU A 63 -1.82 4.07 -12.74
N PHE A 64 -2.72 3.97 -13.72
CA PHE A 64 -3.25 5.14 -14.44
C PHE A 64 -3.92 6.15 -13.50
N SER A 65 -4.71 5.71 -12.54
CA SER A 65 -5.31 6.56 -11.51
C SER A 65 -4.28 7.35 -10.71
N SER A 66 -3.13 6.73 -10.43
CA SER A 66 -2.01 7.40 -9.76
C SER A 66 -1.44 8.54 -10.59
N GLN A 67 -1.34 8.39 -11.93
CA GLN A 67 -0.89 9.47 -12.81
C GLN A 67 -1.88 10.65 -12.82
N LEU A 68 -3.18 10.37 -12.78
CA LEU A 68 -4.20 11.42 -12.66
C LEU A 68 -4.04 12.21 -11.36
N ILE A 69 -3.90 11.52 -10.24
CA ILE A 69 -3.75 12.17 -8.93
C ILE A 69 -2.46 13.01 -8.86
N LYS A 70 -1.34 12.51 -9.39
CA LYS A 70 -0.07 13.27 -9.46
C LYS A 70 -0.25 14.59 -10.21
N ASN A 71 -1.05 14.61 -11.28
CA ASN A 71 -1.26 15.80 -12.08
C ASN A 71 -2.01 16.91 -11.36
N PHE A 72 -2.70 16.63 -10.25
CA PHE A 72 -3.26 17.66 -9.38
C PHE A 72 -2.19 18.42 -8.59
N SER A 73 -1.03 17.82 -8.34
CA SER A 73 0.11 18.49 -7.73
C SER A 73 0.69 19.54 -8.66
N LYS A 74 1.03 20.70 -8.13
CA LYS A 74 1.49 21.86 -8.92
C LYS A 74 3.01 21.99 -8.96
N THR A 75 3.69 21.58 -7.90
CA THR A 75 5.13 21.78 -7.71
C THR A 75 5.89 20.45 -7.86
N ASP A 76 5.45 19.41 -7.13
CA ASP A 76 6.11 18.10 -7.15
C ASP A 76 5.08 16.99 -7.42
N LYS A 77 5.20 16.34 -8.57
CA LYS A 77 4.31 15.28 -9.05
C LYS A 77 4.83 13.87 -8.77
N THR A 78 5.74 13.73 -7.82
CA THR A 78 6.38 12.42 -7.54
C THR A 78 5.38 11.41 -6.96
N TYR A 79 4.55 11.84 -6.00
CA TYR A 79 3.70 10.92 -5.25
C TYR A 79 2.23 11.06 -5.63
N SER A 80 1.51 9.94 -5.53
CA SER A 80 0.08 9.85 -5.87
C SER A 80 -0.80 9.53 -4.67
N HIS A 81 -0.23 9.06 -3.56
CA HIS A 81 -1.01 8.59 -2.43
C HIS A 81 -0.21 8.70 -1.13
N GLY A 82 -0.91 8.89 -0.01
CA GLY A 82 -0.28 9.02 1.30
C GLY A 82 -1.08 8.34 2.41
N GLY A 83 -0.39 8.05 3.52
CA GLY A 83 -0.97 7.54 4.74
C GLY A 83 -0.11 7.93 5.95
N LEU A 84 -0.69 7.82 7.13
CA LEU A 84 -0.03 8.10 8.42
C LEU A 84 0.30 6.79 9.14
N VAL A 85 1.47 6.74 9.74
CA VAL A 85 1.98 5.55 10.44
C VAL A 85 1.63 5.61 11.92
N PHE A 86 1.06 4.52 12.43
CA PHE A 86 0.93 4.28 13.87
C PHE A 86 1.32 2.86 14.20
N PHE A 87 1.88 2.67 15.40
CA PHE A 87 2.29 1.34 15.86
C PHE A 87 1.16 0.67 16.63
N GLU A 88 0.90 -0.60 16.28
CA GLU A 88 -0.02 -1.48 16.99
C GLU A 88 0.74 -2.75 17.38
N ASN A 89 0.75 -3.08 18.66
CA ASN A 89 1.51 -4.22 19.18
C ASN A 89 2.99 -4.26 18.74
N GLY A 90 3.61 -3.08 18.60
CA GLY A 90 4.99 -2.94 18.15
C GLY A 90 5.19 -2.98 16.63
N TYR A 91 4.14 -3.15 15.83
CA TYR A 91 4.21 -3.19 14.36
C TYR A 91 3.71 -1.89 13.73
N PRO A 92 4.47 -1.27 12.80
CA PRO A 92 4.03 -0.07 12.09
C PRO A 92 2.95 -0.42 11.06
N LEU A 93 1.81 0.26 11.14
CA LEU A 93 0.72 0.19 10.18
C LEU A 93 0.49 1.56 9.55
N VAL A 94 0.23 1.58 8.25
CA VAL A 94 -0.07 2.78 7.48
C VAL A 94 -1.59 2.92 7.37
N TYR A 95 -2.13 3.96 7.99
CA TYR A 95 -3.54 4.32 7.91
C TYR A 95 -3.78 5.20 6.70
N HIS A 96 -4.64 4.77 5.80
CA HIS A 96 -4.92 5.47 4.56
C HIS A 96 -6.33 5.16 4.03
N ILE A 97 -6.80 5.93 3.06
CA ILE A 97 -8.09 5.73 2.42
C ILE A 97 -7.93 5.81 0.90
N LEU A 98 -8.48 4.85 0.18
CA LEU A 98 -8.46 4.79 -1.28
C LEU A 98 -9.73 4.12 -1.80
N GLN A 99 -9.96 4.27 -3.09
CA GLN A 99 -11.05 3.66 -3.85
C GLN A 99 -10.54 2.47 -4.69
N GLY A 100 -11.45 1.62 -5.13
CA GLY A 100 -11.23 0.58 -6.15
C GLY A 100 -11.02 -0.81 -5.60
N ASP A 101 -10.57 -1.72 -6.48
CA ASP A 101 -10.48 -3.17 -6.20
C ASP A 101 -9.64 -3.53 -4.99
N GLN A 102 -8.71 -2.66 -4.61
CA GLN A 102 -7.86 -2.87 -3.44
C GLN A 102 -8.56 -2.54 -2.12
N ASN A 103 -9.68 -1.85 -2.17
CA ASN A 103 -10.49 -1.41 -1.04
C ASN A 103 -11.98 -1.41 -1.42
N PRO A 104 -12.62 -2.58 -1.61
CA PRO A 104 -13.97 -2.68 -2.14
C PRO A 104 -15.05 -2.02 -1.27
N ASP A 105 -14.83 -1.91 0.04
CA ASP A 105 -15.74 -1.21 0.97
C ASP A 105 -15.43 0.28 1.08
N GLU A 106 -14.35 0.73 0.44
CA GLU A 106 -13.90 2.13 0.37
C GLU A 106 -13.68 2.81 1.73
N LYS A 107 -13.55 2.04 2.80
CA LYS A 107 -13.32 2.57 4.14
C LYS A 107 -11.85 2.93 4.37
N LEU A 108 -11.64 3.83 5.33
CA LEU A 108 -10.32 4.03 5.92
C LEU A 108 -9.81 2.68 6.42
N ARG A 109 -8.60 2.32 6.00
CA ARG A 109 -7.96 1.05 6.28
C ARG A 109 -6.56 1.24 6.83
N ARG A 110 -5.99 0.15 7.33
CA ARG A 110 -4.60 0.08 7.76
C ARG A 110 -3.92 -1.10 7.08
N ASP A 111 -2.79 -0.84 6.50
CA ASP A 111 -1.97 -1.85 5.82
C ASP A 111 -0.56 -1.90 6.42
N SER A 112 0.10 -3.06 6.35
CA SER A 112 1.53 -3.11 6.63
C SER A 112 2.29 -2.24 5.64
N LEU A 113 3.46 -1.71 6.04
CA LEU A 113 4.31 -0.92 5.13
C LEU A 113 4.60 -1.70 3.84
N LYS A 114 4.90 -3.01 3.95
CA LYS A 114 5.16 -3.90 2.81
C LYS A 114 4.00 -3.95 1.82
N ARG A 115 2.75 -3.99 2.31
CA ARG A 115 1.56 -3.99 1.45
C ARG A 115 1.32 -2.63 0.83
N PHE A 116 1.44 -1.56 1.60
CA PHE A 116 1.25 -0.19 1.13
C PHE A 116 2.26 0.19 0.04
N CYS A 117 3.54 -0.18 0.20
CA CYS A 117 4.64 0.14 -0.71
C CYS A 117 4.92 -0.94 -1.77
N ASN A 118 4.02 -1.90 -2.00
CA ASN A 118 4.26 -3.03 -2.90
C ASN A 118 4.86 -2.59 -4.25
N PRO A 119 6.06 -3.09 -4.67
CA PRO A 119 6.75 -2.66 -5.87
C PRO A 119 6.04 -3.01 -7.17
N ARG A 120 5.10 -3.98 -7.15
CA ARG A 120 4.26 -4.28 -8.32
C ARG A 120 3.27 -3.16 -8.65
N LYS A 121 3.01 -2.26 -7.69
CA LYS A 121 2.03 -1.18 -7.81
C LYS A 121 2.64 0.21 -7.62
N ASN A 122 3.91 0.29 -7.33
CA ASN A 122 4.59 1.53 -7.03
C ASN A 122 5.99 1.55 -7.66
N PHE A 123 6.44 2.72 -8.10
CA PHE A 123 7.82 2.99 -8.50
C PHE A 123 8.72 3.33 -7.32
N GLY A 124 8.17 3.51 -6.13
CA GLY A 124 8.90 3.85 -4.93
C GLY A 124 8.01 4.48 -3.86
N PHE A 125 8.62 4.83 -2.76
CA PHE A 125 7.96 5.52 -1.64
C PHE A 125 8.94 6.39 -0.88
N ALA A 126 8.41 7.26 -0.02
CA ALA A 126 9.23 8.03 0.91
C ALA A 126 8.55 8.18 2.26
N VAL A 127 9.36 8.34 3.27
CA VAL A 127 8.97 8.66 4.64
C VAL A 127 9.25 10.13 4.88
N TYR A 128 8.23 10.84 5.35
CA TYR A 128 8.30 12.23 5.79
C TYR A 128 7.86 12.33 7.25
N ARG A 129 8.26 13.38 7.92
CA ARG A 129 7.93 13.60 9.33
C ARG A 129 7.57 15.04 9.59
N TYR A 130 6.43 15.25 10.23
CA TYR A 130 6.07 16.52 10.82
C TYR A 130 6.68 16.66 12.20
N ASP A 131 7.06 17.89 12.55
CA ASP A 131 7.53 18.21 13.89
C ASP A 131 6.32 18.43 14.81
N LEU A 132 5.90 17.36 15.47
CA LEU A 132 4.76 17.32 16.39
C LEU A 132 5.24 16.98 17.78
N ASP A 133 4.71 17.68 18.80
CA ASP A 133 4.92 17.31 20.19
C ASP A 133 4.12 16.06 20.60
N SER A 134 4.36 15.57 21.80
CA SER A 134 3.71 14.34 22.30
C SER A 134 2.19 14.45 22.42
N ILE A 135 1.68 15.64 22.74
CA ILE A 135 0.23 15.91 22.88
C ILE A 135 -0.42 15.92 21.49
N GLN A 136 0.19 16.63 20.54
CA GLN A 136 -0.26 16.68 19.15
C GLN A 136 -0.24 15.29 18.52
N LEU A 137 0.80 14.51 18.77
CA LEU A 137 0.92 13.15 18.28
C LEU A 137 -0.16 12.22 18.84
N ALA A 138 -0.44 12.31 20.14
CA ALA A 138 -1.51 11.54 20.77
C ALA A 138 -2.89 11.90 20.20
N ARG A 139 -3.15 13.19 19.97
CA ARG A 139 -4.38 13.66 19.32
C ARG A 139 -4.49 13.17 17.88
N LEU A 140 -3.39 13.22 17.10
CA LEU A 140 -3.34 12.73 15.74
C LEU A 140 -3.70 11.24 15.68
N LYS A 141 -3.07 10.43 16.52
CA LYS A 141 -3.34 9.00 16.64
C LYS A 141 -4.80 8.74 16.99
N LYS A 142 -5.33 9.44 18.01
CA LYS A 142 -6.72 9.30 18.42
C LYS A 142 -7.68 9.65 17.29
N THR A 143 -7.47 10.77 16.58
CA THR A 143 -8.33 11.21 15.49
C THR A 143 -8.40 10.18 14.37
N ILE A 144 -7.26 9.67 13.92
CA ILE A 144 -7.20 8.66 12.86
C ILE A 144 -7.84 7.35 13.31
N HIS A 145 -7.61 6.93 14.55
CA HIS A 145 -8.21 5.72 15.11
C HIS A 145 -9.74 5.84 15.22
N ASP A 146 -10.25 6.98 15.70
CA ASP A 146 -11.69 7.24 15.78
C ASP A 146 -12.35 7.18 14.39
N TRP A 147 -11.73 7.76 13.35
CA TRP A 147 -12.21 7.67 11.98
C TRP A 147 -12.15 6.26 11.41
N TYR A 148 -11.12 5.49 11.76
CA TYR A 148 -11.01 4.09 11.39
C TYR A 148 -12.15 3.26 12.00
N ILE A 149 -12.44 3.42 13.29
CA ILE A 149 -13.53 2.73 13.99
C ILE A 149 -14.90 3.16 13.45
N LYS A 150 -15.08 4.46 13.17
CA LYS A 150 -16.29 4.99 12.53
C LYS A 150 -16.50 4.45 11.11
N GLY A 151 -15.45 3.96 10.47
CA GLY A 151 -15.50 3.45 9.09
C GLY A 151 -15.69 4.57 8.06
N VAL A 152 -14.98 5.70 8.23
CA VAL A 152 -14.98 6.81 7.26
C VAL A 152 -14.65 6.28 5.88
N ARG A 153 -15.43 6.68 4.86
CA ARG A 153 -15.33 6.16 3.49
C ARG A 153 -14.59 7.12 2.57
N PHE A 154 -14.18 6.60 1.41
CA PHE A 154 -13.60 7.42 0.36
C PHE A 154 -14.61 8.43 -0.19
N ASP A 155 -14.15 9.68 -0.42
CA ASP A 155 -14.94 10.71 -1.07
C ASP A 155 -14.58 10.82 -2.57
N PRO A 156 -15.44 10.36 -3.48
CA PRO A 156 -15.21 10.48 -4.92
C PRO A 156 -15.44 11.91 -5.46
N LEU A 157 -16.04 12.78 -4.66
CA LEU A 157 -16.25 14.18 -5.03
C LEU A 157 -15.08 15.08 -4.67
N PHE A 158 -14.11 14.58 -3.89
CA PHE A 158 -12.96 15.35 -3.42
C PHE A 158 -13.37 16.67 -2.69
N SER A 159 -14.49 16.63 -1.97
CA SER A 159 -15.02 17.77 -1.22
C SER A 159 -14.35 17.87 0.15
N LEU A 160 -14.01 19.09 0.57
CA LEU A 160 -13.47 19.34 1.92
C LEU A 160 -14.57 19.65 2.96
N GLU A 161 -15.84 19.64 2.53
CA GLU A 161 -16.97 20.15 3.34
C GLU A 161 -17.56 19.11 4.29
N THR A 162 -17.27 17.80 4.08
CA THR A 162 -17.83 16.72 4.89
C THR A 162 -16.75 15.99 5.68
N ASP A 163 -17.14 15.28 6.75
CA ASP A 163 -16.25 14.48 7.60
C ASP A 163 -16.64 13.00 7.68
N ASP A 164 -17.68 12.60 6.96
CA ASP A 164 -18.12 11.21 6.84
C ASP A 164 -17.45 10.48 5.68
N LYS A 165 -16.92 11.23 4.71
CA LYS A 165 -16.12 10.77 3.60
C LYS A 165 -14.92 11.68 3.42
N MET A 166 -13.79 11.07 3.05
CA MET A 166 -12.52 11.79 2.81
C MET A 166 -11.69 11.06 1.76
N TYR A 167 -10.85 11.77 1.05
CA TYR A 167 -9.77 11.17 0.28
C TYR A 167 -8.44 11.24 1.06
N CYS A 168 -7.40 10.56 0.61
CA CYS A 168 -6.17 10.33 1.40
C CYS A 168 -5.53 11.62 1.94
N SER A 169 -5.32 12.62 1.09
CA SER A 169 -4.66 13.86 1.50
C SER A 169 -5.55 14.77 2.33
N GLU A 170 -6.86 14.71 2.15
CA GLU A 170 -7.82 15.39 3.03
C GLU A 170 -7.79 14.81 4.44
N MET A 171 -7.82 13.48 4.56
CA MET A 171 -7.71 12.78 5.84
C MET A 171 -6.46 13.23 6.60
N ILE A 172 -5.32 13.28 5.92
CA ILE A 172 -4.05 13.72 6.51
C ILE A 172 -4.12 15.19 6.92
N ARG A 173 -4.62 16.07 6.04
CA ARG A 173 -4.75 17.49 6.35
C ARG A 173 -5.64 17.74 7.56
N LYS A 174 -6.86 17.20 7.56
CA LYS A 174 -7.84 17.40 8.64
C LYS A 174 -7.32 16.83 9.97
N SER A 175 -6.71 15.64 9.96
CA SER A 175 -6.16 15.05 11.18
C SER A 175 -5.01 15.86 11.78
N LEU A 176 -4.11 16.40 10.95
CA LEU A 176 -3.03 17.29 11.38
C LEU A 176 -3.58 18.62 11.92
N GLN A 177 -4.59 19.18 11.27
CA GLN A 177 -5.23 20.40 11.71
C GLN A 177 -5.89 20.24 13.08
N ILE A 178 -6.61 19.14 13.31
CA ILE A 178 -7.20 18.79 14.61
C ILE A 178 -6.11 18.59 15.65
N ALA A 179 -5.08 17.81 15.33
CA ALA A 179 -4.01 17.48 16.25
C ALA A 179 -3.24 18.70 16.77
N THR A 180 -3.13 19.73 15.92
CA THR A 180 -2.34 20.94 16.19
C THR A 180 -3.19 22.16 16.55
N ASP A 181 -4.47 21.98 16.88
CA ASP A 181 -5.43 23.07 17.13
C ASP A 181 -5.39 24.16 16.04
N GLY A 182 -5.26 23.74 14.77
CA GLY A 182 -5.21 24.65 13.62
C GLY A 182 -3.88 25.38 13.40
N SER A 183 -2.84 25.13 14.18
CA SER A 183 -1.54 25.80 14.00
C SER A 183 -0.74 25.26 12.81
N LEU A 184 -1.07 24.06 12.31
CA LEU A 184 -0.53 23.47 11.09
C LEU A 184 -1.61 23.49 9.99
N VAL A 185 -1.52 24.46 9.10
CA VAL A 185 -2.46 24.61 7.98
C VAL A 185 -1.76 24.12 6.69
N LEU A 186 -2.26 23.04 6.12
CA LEU A 186 -1.83 22.59 4.79
C LEU A 186 -2.61 23.38 3.71
N LYS A 187 -1.89 23.84 2.69
CA LYS A 187 -2.46 24.55 1.55
C LYS A 187 -3.47 23.69 0.80
N THR A 188 -4.39 24.34 0.14
CA THR A 188 -5.28 23.72 -0.85
C THR A 188 -4.90 24.19 -2.25
N THR A 189 -5.34 23.46 -3.24
CA THR A 189 -5.06 23.70 -4.66
C THR A 189 -6.40 23.79 -5.40
N ARG A 190 -6.46 24.66 -6.42
CA ARG A 190 -7.59 24.74 -7.35
C ARG A 190 -7.14 24.33 -8.75
N PRO A 191 -7.93 23.50 -9.47
CA PRO A 191 -7.71 23.24 -10.87
C PRO A 191 -7.89 24.49 -11.71
N THR A 192 -7.08 24.65 -12.74
CA THR A 192 -7.33 25.61 -13.81
C THR A 192 -8.49 25.13 -14.69
N LYS A 193 -9.07 26.03 -15.51
CA LYS A 193 -10.13 25.65 -16.47
C LYS A 193 -9.66 24.50 -17.39
N LYS A 194 -8.44 24.60 -17.94
CA LYS A 194 -7.87 23.55 -18.81
C LYS A 194 -7.74 22.20 -18.10
N GLU A 195 -7.34 22.20 -16.83
CA GLU A 195 -7.28 20.98 -16.01
C GLU A 195 -8.69 20.45 -15.72
N ALA A 196 -9.66 21.31 -15.40
CA ALA A 196 -11.05 20.90 -15.16
C ALA A 196 -11.65 20.21 -16.38
N ASP A 197 -11.47 20.77 -17.59
CA ASP A 197 -11.92 20.17 -18.85
C ASP A 197 -11.31 18.79 -19.06
N TYR A 198 -10.00 18.63 -18.79
CA TYR A 198 -9.30 17.33 -18.87
C TYR A 198 -9.84 16.33 -17.86
N TYR A 199 -10.05 16.72 -16.59
CA TYR A 199 -10.46 15.81 -15.54
C TYR A 199 -11.94 15.40 -15.59
N THR A 200 -12.80 16.15 -16.27
CA THR A 200 -14.23 15.81 -16.46
C THR A 200 -14.43 14.37 -16.94
N TYR A 201 -13.63 13.97 -17.91
CA TYR A 201 -13.72 12.62 -18.46
C TYR A 201 -13.36 11.53 -17.44
N TYR A 202 -12.34 11.76 -16.63
CA TYR A 202 -11.82 10.75 -15.69
C TYR A 202 -12.56 10.70 -14.37
N LEU A 203 -12.88 11.86 -13.80
CA LEU A 203 -13.57 11.94 -12.51
C LEU A 203 -15.09 11.75 -12.66
N LYS A 204 -15.62 11.83 -13.89
CA LYS A 204 -17.08 11.82 -14.16
C LYS A 204 -17.82 12.96 -13.42
N LEU A 205 -17.14 14.08 -13.23
CA LEU A 205 -17.67 15.29 -12.62
C LEU A 205 -17.73 16.42 -13.66
N PRO A 206 -18.72 17.32 -13.59
CA PRO A 206 -18.79 18.46 -14.52
C PRO A 206 -17.58 19.38 -14.37
N ALA A 207 -17.10 19.97 -15.48
CA ALA A 207 -15.98 20.91 -15.45
C ALA A 207 -16.26 22.11 -14.55
N SER A 208 -17.51 22.58 -14.49
CA SER A 208 -17.96 23.66 -13.59
C SER A 208 -17.82 23.30 -12.11
N TYR A 209 -17.97 22.03 -11.75
CA TYR A 209 -17.68 21.54 -10.39
C TYR A 209 -16.18 21.53 -10.14
N ILE A 210 -15.41 20.90 -11.05
CA ILE A 210 -13.95 20.68 -10.87
C ILE A 210 -13.20 22.01 -10.77
N VAL A 211 -13.52 23.01 -11.59
CA VAL A 211 -12.82 24.31 -11.56
C VAL A 211 -13.07 25.09 -10.26
N ASN A 212 -14.16 24.79 -9.56
CA ASN A 212 -14.51 25.43 -8.29
C ASN A 212 -14.10 24.64 -7.06
N MET A 213 -13.62 23.37 -7.22
CA MET A 213 -13.20 22.59 -6.07
C MET A 213 -11.90 23.12 -5.47
N ASN A 214 -11.87 23.15 -4.13
CA ASN A 214 -10.66 23.23 -3.36
C ASN A 214 -10.27 21.83 -2.92
N PHE A 215 -9.08 21.38 -3.22
CA PHE A 215 -8.63 20.06 -2.78
C PHE A 215 -7.20 20.11 -2.25
N VAL A 216 -6.80 19.09 -1.53
CA VAL A 216 -5.44 18.94 -1.01
C VAL A 216 -4.65 18.08 -1.98
N ALA A 217 -3.82 18.70 -2.82
CA ALA A 217 -2.88 17.95 -3.66
C ALA A 217 -1.82 17.24 -2.81
N VAL A 218 -1.29 16.13 -3.32
CA VAL A 218 -0.33 15.33 -2.53
C VAL A 218 0.94 16.11 -2.21
N ASP A 219 1.40 16.98 -3.09
CA ASP A 219 2.56 17.84 -2.84
C ASP A 219 2.36 18.85 -1.71
N ASN A 220 1.12 19.25 -1.42
CA ASN A 220 0.80 20.11 -0.28
C ASN A 220 1.07 19.42 1.07
N LEU A 221 1.12 18.10 1.09
CA LEU A 221 1.41 17.34 2.31
C LEU A 221 2.87 17.48 2.73
N PHE A 222 3.80 17.38 1.81
CA PHE A 222 5.23 17.27 2.13
C PHE A 222 6.06 18.52 1.80
N LEU A 223 5.53 19.45 1.01
CA LEU A 223 6.19 20.73 0.75
C LEU A 223 5.93 21.78 1.84
N ASN A 224 5.32 21.38 2.95
CA ASN A 224 5.15 22.24 4.11
C ASN A 224 6.48 22.42 4.86
N PRO A 225 6.88 23.64 5.27
CA PRO A 225 8.14 23.88 6.01
C PRO A 225 8.28 23.10 7.32
N LYS A 226 7.16 22.68 7.93
CA LYS A 226 7.16 21.85 9.14
C LYS A 226 7.25 20.34 8.84
N CYS A 227 7.39 19.96 7.56
CA CYS A 227 7.51 18.58 7.12
C CYS A 227 8.89 18.36 6.51
N ARG A 228 9.62 17.35 6.97
CA ARG A 228 10.94 17.02 6.43
C ARG A 228 10.97 15.60 5.90
N MET A 229 11.72 15.38 4.85
CA MET A 229 12.00 14.04 4.34
C MET A 229 12.91 13.29 5.35
N VAL A 230 12.54 12.06 5.66
CA VAL A 230 13.38 11.14 6.44
C VAL A 230 14.22 10.28 5.48
N LYS A 231 13.55 9.59 4.56
CA LYS A 231 14.22 8.79 3.52
C LYS A 231 13.28 8.53 2.33
N ARG A 232 13.87 8.36 1.15
CA ARG A 232 13.21 7.99 -0.10
C ARG A 232 13.77 6.67 -0.60
N TYR A 233 12.90 5.83 -1.17
CA TYR A 233 13.19 4.54 -1.77
C TYR A 233 12.63 4.53 -3.19
N GLU A 234 13.42 4.08 -4.16
CA GLU A 234 13.02 3.98 -5.55
C GLU A 234 13.18 2.53 -6.02
N PHE A 235 12.15 1.98 -6.62
CA PHE A 235 12.15 0.63 -7.13
C PHE A 235 12.57 0.62 -8.60
N ASP A 236 13.43 -0.31 -8.99
CA ASP A 236 13.76 -0.52 -10.39
C ASP A 236 12.51 -1.05 -11.13
N PRO A 237 12.03 -0.36 -12.18
CA PRO A 237 10.89 -0.79 -12.97
C PRO A 237 11.04 -2.19 -13.56
N GLN A 238 12.26 -2.61 -13.90
CA GLN A 238 12.54 -3.96 -14.43
C GLN A 238 12.36 -5.05 -13.36
N GLN A 239 12.62 -4.72 -12.10
CA GLN A 239 12.44 -5.64 -10.99
C GLN A 239 10.96 -5.86 -10.62
N ALA A 240 10.11 -4.86 -10.85
CA ALA A 240 8.68 -4.94 -10.62
C ALA A 240 7.96 -5.92 -11.59
N LEU A 241 8.51 -6.10 -12.80
CA LEU A 241 7.88 -6.89 -13.88
C LEU A 241 8.24 -8.38 -13.84
N THR A 242 9.37 -8.76 -13.26
CA THR A 242 9.88 -10.15 -13.32
C THR A 242 9.29 -11.11 -12.27
N GLY A 243 8.51 -10.62 -11.31
CA GLY A 243 7.92 -11.43 -10.24
C GLY A 243 6.62 -12.19 -10.58
N GLY A 244 6.20 -12.26 -11.85
CA GLY A 244 4.84 -12.67 -12.22
C GLY A 244 4.65 -13.73 -13.29
N GLN A 245 5.69 -14.44 -13.74
CA GLN A 245 5.50 -15.56 -14.67
C GLN A 245 6.03 -16.87 -14.08
N LYS A 246 5.19 -17.56 -13.29
CA LYS A 246 5.17 -19.03 -13.30
C LYS A 246 3.88 -19.43 -14.01
N LYS A 247 4.06 -20.04 -15.20
CA LYS A 247 3.05 -20.82 -15.91
C LYS A 247 2.63 -22.02 -15.06
#